data_6aac89f6f3bf95b7c10ca1e53912627f
#
_entry.id   6aac89f6f3bf95b7c10ca1e53912627f
#
_cell.length_a   1.000
_cell.length_b   1.000
_cell.length_c   1.000
_cell.angle_alpha   90.00
_cell.angle_beta   90.00
_cell.angle_gamma   90.00
#
_symmetry.space_group_name_H-M   'P 1'
#
loop_
_entity.id
_entity.type
_entity.pdbx_description
1 polymer ?
#
loop_
_entity_poly.entity_id
_entity_poly.type
_entity_poly.pdbx_seq_one_letter_code
_entity_poly.pdbx_strand_id
1 'polypeptide(L)'
;PSRADIGCGSRTRTYMKLAMEQKNRYRIAAAADPVKQRTEAVRDFAPEEERDSIRLFKDAASLLEEPRLADVAIIGTQDDYHYAPCKKAMELGYHVLLEKPIAKTLKEALELRDLARLLKRRVAVCHVLRYTQFYRTLKKIISSGEIGDVITFNANEGVGAWHFAHSFVRGHWGNSKTSTPMIVAKCCHDMDILYWLMGRRKCLSVASFGELTFFTKKTLSAPRPERCTDWTTPVGEDPWDARKYATDDECKRWLGMVYDRAQEATAEEICEWLETSPWGRDYLQCDNDQPDHQVSIMRFEGGLTGTFTMTAFEQGRHIEVYGTKGKIRAGAFYKENGPGEITVTPHFGGKTRVVELEGPEEEILRLEALLGLDDVPVSTQSYHYLHQ
;
A
#
# COMPACT_ATOMS: atom_id res chain seq x y z
N PRO A 1 17.47 -7.87 -17.12
CA PRO A 1 16.63 -8.95 -16.59
C PRO A 1 15.24 -8.94 -17.19
N SER A 2 14.65 -10.15 -17.27
CA SER A 2 13.29 -10.36 -17.73
C SER A 2 12.33 -10.51 -16.56
N ARG A 3 11.06 -10.12 -16.76
CA ARG A 3 10.03 -10.22 -15.73
C ARG A 3 8.74 -10.86 -16.26
N ALA A 4 8.01 -11.49 -15.35
CA ALA A 4 6.67 -12.00 -15.55
C ALA A 4 5.73 -11.27 -14.58
N ASP A 5 4.73 -10.59 -15.12
CA ASP A 5 3.81 -9.75 -14.35
C ASP A 5 2.53 -10.55 -14.05
N ILE A 6 2.24 -10.79 -12.78
CA ILE A 6 1.08 -11.55 -12.28
C ILE A 6 0.14 -10.59 -11.54
N GLY A 7 -1.06 -10.39 -12.10
CA GLY A 7 -1.98 -9.32 -11.71
C GLY A 7 -1.62 -7.99 -12.38
N CYS A 8 -2.24 -7.67 -13.51
CA CYS A 8 -1.94 -6.49 -14.33
C CYS A 8 -2.83 -5.28 -13.97
N GLY A 9 -3.16 -5.14 -12.70
CA GLY A 9 -3.94 -4.04 -12.15
C GLY A 9 -3.14 -2.73 -12.04
N SER A 10 -3.73 -1.72 -11.38
CA SER A 10 -3.18 -0.37 -11.23
C SER A 10 -1.73 -0.36 -10.71
N ARG A 11 -1.41 -1.15 -9.67
CA ARG A 11 -0.05 -1.15 -9.09
C ARG A 11 0.99 -1.72 -10.04
N THR A 12 0.72 -2.87 -10.65
CA THR A 12 1.66 -3.48 -11.60
C THR A 12 1.89 -2.59 -12.80
N ARG A 13 0.84 -1.91 -13.31
CA ARG A 13 0.99 -0.91 -14.39
C ARG A 13 1.91 0.24 -13.99
N THR A 14 1.90 0.68 -12.73
CA THR A 14 2.87 1.66 -12.23
C THR A 14 4.30 1.13 -12.38
N TYR A 15 4.56 -0.12 -11.98
CA TYR A 15 5.89 -0.73 -12.15
C TYR A 15 6.28 -0.93 -13.62
N MET A 16 5.30 -1.22 -14.49
CA MET A 16 5.53 -1.28 -15.94
C MET A 16 5.98 0.07 -16.51
N LYS A 17 5.29 1.16 -16.14
CA LYS A 17 5.66 2.52 -16.56
C LYS A 17 7.08 2.89 -16.11
N LEU A 18 7.39 2.66 -14.84
CA LEU A 18 8.72 2.93 -14.29
C LEU A 18 9.82 2.13 -14.99
N ALA A 19 9.53 0.87 -15.35
CA ALA A 19 10.47 0.04 -16.08
C ALA A 19 10.69 0.50 -17.53
N MET A 20 9.66 1.05 -18.19
CA MET A 20 9.82 1.67 -19.52
C MET A 20 10.75 2.90 -19.48
N GLU A 21 10.65 3.71 -18.43
CA GLU A 21 11.52 4.89 -18.23
C GLU A 21 13.00 4.50 -18.11
N GLN A 22 13.27 3.28 -17.65
CA GLN A 22 14.62 2.71 -17.49
C GLN A 22 15.14 2.03 -18.78
N LYS A 23 14.86 2.58 -19.94
CA LYS A 23 15.22 2.14 -21.31
C LYS A 23 16.14 0.91 -21.35
N ASN A 24 15.64 -0.20 -21.89
CA ASN A 24 16.37 -1.45 -22.17
C ASN A 24 16.88 -2.24 -20.95
N ARG A 25 16.57 -1.82 -19.70
CA ARG A 25 17.00 -2.57 -18.51
C ARG A 25 16.09 -3.74 -18.14
N TYR A 26 14.79 -3.64 -18.46
CA TYR A 26 13.79 -4.64 -18.07
C TYR A 26 12.89 -5.01 -19.25
N ARG A 27 12.80 -6.31 -19.52
CA ARG A 27 11.94 -6.85 -20.57
C ARG A 27 10.75 -7.58 -19.95
N ILE A 28 9.55 -7.32 -20.46
CA ILE A 28 8.35 -8.09 -20.10
C ILE A 28 8.35 -9.37 -20.94
N ALA A 29 8.49 -10.53 -20.29
CA ALA A 29 8.47 -11.83 -20.98
C ALA A 29 7.08 -12.47 -20.94
N ALA A 30 6.32 -12.24 -19.89
CA ALA A 30 4.98 -12.80 -19.71
C ALA A 30 4.10 -11.91 -18.84
N ALA A 31 2.77 -12.04 -18.99
CA ALA A 31 1.79 -11.38 -18.15
C ALA A 31 0.57 -12.28 -17.93
N ALA A 32 -0.04 -12.19 -16.74
CA ALA A 32 -1.22 -12.96 -16.36
C ALA A 32 -2.23 -12.10 -15.60
N ASP A 33 -3.48 -12.08 -16.05
CA ASP A 33 -4.61 -11.44 -15.35
C ASP A 33 -5.92 -12.08 -15.83
N PRO A 34 -6.92 -12.31 -14.95
CA PRO A 34 -8.21 -12.84 -15.38
C PRO A 34 -8.99 -11.86 -16.28
N VAL A 35 -8.67 -10.57 -16.26
CA VAL A 35 -9.27 -9.57 -17.14
C VAL A 35 -8.43 -9.45 -18.40
N LYS A 36 -8.94 -10.01 -19.50
CA LYS A 36 -8.23 -10.08 -20.81
C LYS A 36 -7.70 -8.73 -21.28
N GLN A 37 -8.50 -7.66 -21.15
CA GLN A 37 -8.09 -6.31 -21.53
C GLN A 37 -6.86 -5.83 -20.79
N ARG A 38 -6.68 -6.25 -19.53
CA ARG A 38 -5.50 -5.89 -18.71
C ARG A 38 -4.25 -6.60 -19.20
N THR A 39 -4.34 -7.86 -19.59
CA THR A 39 -3.19 -8.58 -20.18
C THR A 39 -2.82 -8.05 -21.55
N GLU A 40 -3.80 -7.74 -22.39
CA GLU A 40 -3.56 -7.15 -23.72
C GLU A 40 -2.88 -5.79 -23.62
N ALA A 41 -3.32 -4.93 -22.70
CA ALA A 41 -2.74 -3.62 -22.45
C ALA A 41 -1.27 -3.66 -21.96
N VAL A 42 -0.77 -4.81 -21.51
CA VAL A 42 0.65 -4.96 -21.11
C VAL A 42 1.60 -4.67 -22.28
N ARG A 43 1.18 -4.96 -23.50
CA ARG A 43 1.97 -4.70 -24.72
C ARG A 43 2.29 -3.22 -24.90
N ASP A 44 1.43 -2.31 -24.42
CA ASP A 44 1.64 -0.86 -24.53
C ASP A 44 2.82 -0.38 -23.65
N PHE A 45 3.25 -1.20 -22.69
CA PHE A 45 4.39 -0.96 -21.80
C PHE A 45 5.69 -1.61 -22.30
N ALA A 46 5.75 -2.06 -23.55
CA ALA A 46 6.93 -2.65 -24.13
C ALA A 46 7.28 -1.97 -25.47
N PRO A 47 8.57 -1.94 -25.85
CA PRO A 47 9.00 -1.53 -27.18
C PRO A 47 8.24 -2.32 -28.26
N GLU A 48 7.97 -1.68 -29.39
CA GLU A 48 7.15 -2.26 -30.47
C GLU A 48 7.69 -3.62 -30.93
N GLU A 49 9.00 -3.74 -31.07
CA GLU A 49 9.70 -4.95 -31.48
C GLU A 49 9.59 -6.12 -30.48
N GLU A 50 9.25 -5.84 -29.22
CA GLU A 50 9.12 -6.86 -28.17
C GLU A 50 7.67 -7.29 -27.91
N ARG A 51 6.68 -6.52 -28.36
CA ARG A 51 5.25 -6.71 -28.04
C ARG A 51 4.72 -8.09 -28.36
N ASP A 52 5.07 -8.62 -29.54
CA ASP A 52 4.60 -9.93 -29.98
C ASP A 52 5.29 -11.10 -29.27
N SER A 53 6.44 -10.86 -28.65
CA SER A 53 7.17 -11.84 -27.88
C SER A 53 6.59 -12.06 -26.46
N ILE A 54 5.73 -11.14 -25.99
CA ILE A 54 5.12 -11.23 -24.66
C ILE A 54 4.06 -12.32 -24.62
N ARG A 55 4.27 -13.32 -23.78
CA ARG A 55 3.29 -14.39 -23.55
C ARG A 55 2.20 -13.95 -22.59
N LEU A 56 0.95 -14.05 -23.02
CA LEU A 56 -0.23 -13.64 -22.24
C LEU A 56 -0.97 -14.86 -21.71
N PHE A 57 -1.34 -14.80 -20.44
CA PHE A 57 -2.01 -15.89 -19.72
C PHE A 57 -3.29 -15.38 -19.05
N LYS A 58 -4.29 -16.24 -18.94
CA LYS A 58 -5.60 -15.92 -18.34
C LYS A 58 -5.55 -15.77 -16.81
N ASP A 59 -4.55 -16.32 -16.15
CA ASP A 59 -4.39 -16.30 -14.69
C ASP A 59 -2.98 -16.69 -14.26
N ALA A 60 -2.69 -16.49 -12.97
CA ALA A 60 -1.40 -16.84 -12.37
C ALA A 60 -1.09 -18.33 -12.49
N ALA A 61 -2.08 -19.21 -12.36
CA ALA A 61 -1.88 -20.65 -12.39
C ALA A 61 -1.37 -21.08 -13.76
N SER A 62 -2.02 -20.66 -14.83
CA SER A 62 -1.62 -21.01 -16.20
C SER A 62 -0.23 -20.48 -16.57
N LEU A 63 0.19 -19.33 -16.05
CA LEU A 63 1.55 -18.82 -16.24
C LEU A 63 2.58 -19.69 -15.47
N LEU A 64 2.25 -20.08 -14.24
CA LEU A 64 3.14 -20.83 -13.35
C LEU A 64 3.11 -22.35 -13.57
N GLU A 65 2.30 -22.85 -14.49
CA GLU A 65 2.40 -24.22 -15.05
C GLU A 65 3.52 -24.33 -16.09
N GLU A 66 3.90 -23.22 -16.71
CA GLU A 66 5.02 -23.16 -17.65
C GLU A 66 6.37 -23.27 -16.94
N PRO A 67 7.42 -23.73 -17.63
CA PRO A 67 8.79 -23.53 -17.17
C PRO A 67 9.08 -22.06 -16.92
N ARG A 68 10.08 -21.78 -16.07
CA ARG A 68 10.45 -20.39 -15.75
C ARG A 68 10.66 -19.54 -17.01
N LEU A 69 9.82 -18.53 -17.22
CA LEU A 69 9.79 -17.64 -18.39
C LEU A 69 10.65 -16.40 -18.23
N ALA A 70 10.98 -16.01 -16.98
CA ALA A 70 11.67 -14.78 -16.67
C ALA A 70 12.57 -14.92 -15.43
N ASP A 71 13.39 -13.90 -15.17
CA ASP A 71 14.25 -13.85 -13.98
C ASP A 71 13.46 -13.50 -12.72
N VAL A 72 12.46 -12.66 -12.87
CA VAL A 72 11.66 -12.10 -11.77
C VAL A 72 10.17 -12.28 -12.04
N ALA A 73 9.41 -12.66 -11.02
CA ALA A 73 7.96 -12.56 -11.01
C ALA A 73 7.55 -11.33 -10.21
N ILE A 74 6.71 -10.45 -10.79
CA ILE A 74 6.06 -9.35 -10.10
C ILE A 74 4.65 -9.80 -9.76
N ILE A 75 4.31 -9.83 -8.46
CA ILE A 75 3.01 -10.28 -7.97
C ILE A 75 2.27 -9.06 -7.40
N GLY A 76 1.30 -8.57 -8.17
CA GLY A 76 0.46 -7.42 -7.85
C GLY A 76 -1.02 -7.77 -7.89
N THR A 77 -1.36 -8.96 -7.44
CA THR A 77 -2.73 -9.46 -7.29
C THR A 77 -3.42 -8.84 -6.07
N GLN A 78 -4.65 -9.26 -5.78
CA GLN A 78 -5.28 -8.97 -4.49
C GLN A 78 -4.61 -9.78 -3.36
N ASP A 79 -4.70 -9.29 -2.14
CA ASP A 79 -4.00 -9.79 -0.96
C ASP A 79 -4.13 -11.32 -0.77
N ASP A 80 -5.33 -11.87 -0.95
CA ASP A 80 -5.61 -13.30 -0.81
C ASP A 80 -4.88 -14.18 -1.85
N TYR A 81 -4.44 -13.58 -2.94
CA TYR A 81 -3.76 -14.24 -4.06
C TYR A 81 -2.24 -13.99 -4.09
N HIS A 82 -1.64 -13.53 -2.98
CA HIS A 82 -0.20 -13.32 -2.89
C HIS A 82 0.55 -14.62 -2.59
N TYR A 83 0.09 -15.41 -1.63
CA TYR A 83 0.82 -16.55 -1.08
C TYR A 83 1.08 -17.64 -2.13
N ALA A 84 0.05 -18.15 -2.78
CA ALA A 84 0.18 -19.31 -3.68
C ALA A 84 1.05 -19.00 -4.92
N PRO A 85 0.86 -17.88 -5.65
CA PRO A 85 1.74 -17.51 -6.75
C PRO A 85 3.17 -17.23 -6.30
N CYS A 86 3.38 -16.58 -5.15
CA CYS A 86 4.71 -16.28 -4.63
C CYS A 86 5.49 -17.59 -4.32
N LYS A 87 4.85 -18.52 -3.64
CA LYS A 87 5.41 -19.84 -3.35
C LYS A 87 5.80 -20.57 -4.63
N LYS A 88 4.87 -20.70 -5.55
CA LYS A 88 5.10 -21.41 -6.81
C LYS A 88 6.16 -20.75 -7.69
N ALA A 89 6.19 -19.43 -7.76
CA ALA A 89 7.23 -18.70 -8.49
C ALA A 89 8.63 -19.00 -7.92
N MET A 90 8.79 -18.98 -6.59
CA MET A 90 10.06 -19.33 -5.95
C MET A 90 10.49 -20.77 -6.24
N GLU A 91 9.56 -21.74 -6.21
CA GLU A 91 9.79 -23.14 -6.53
C GLU A 91 10.26 -23.33 -7.99
N LEU A 92 9.74 -22.54 -8.93
CA LEU A 92 10.17 -22.48 -10.32
C LEU A 92 11.49 -21.73 -10.53
N GLY A 93 12.05 -21.11 -9.49
CA GLY A 93 13.35 -20.43 -9.54
C GLY A 93 13.29 -18.93 -9.83
N TYR A 94 12.13 -18.29 -9.83
CA TYR A 94 12.03 -16.84 -9.94
C TYR A 94 12.56 -16.16 -8.67
N HIS A 95 13.12 -14.97 -8.82
CA HIS A 95 13.09 -13.95 -7.78
C HIS A 95 11.71 -13.29 -7.79
N VAL A 96 11.27 -12.70 -6.68
CA VAL A 96 9.91 -12.18 -6.57
C VAL A 96 9.91 -10.73 -6.09
N LEU A 97 9.18 -9.87 -6.79
CA LEU A 97 8.71 -8.59 -6.29
C LEU A 97 7.24 -8.77 -5.88
N LEU A 98 6.97 -8.70 -4.59
CA LEU A 98 5.66 -8.99 -4.01
C LEU A 98 4.99 -7.71 -3.51
N GLU A 99 3.77 -7.44 -3.97
CA GLU A 99 2.98 -6.37 -3.37
C GLU A 99 2.65 -6.65 -1.90
N LYS A 100 2.45 -5.57 -1.18
CA LYS A 100 2.03 -5.62 0.23
C LYS A 100 0.50 -5.89 0.35
N PRO A 101 0.06 -6.55 1.42
CA PRO A 101 0.84 -7.21 2.46
C PRO A 101 1.49 -8.51 1.94
N ILE A 102 2.50 -9.02 2.64
CA ILE A 102 3.22 -10.26 2.23
C ILE A 102 2.25 -11.41 2.02
N ALA A 103 1.34 -11.60 2.96
CA ALA A 103 0.31 -12.63 2.95
C ALA A 103 -0.80 -12.26 3.94
N LYS A 104 -1.92 -12.96 3.90
CA LYS A 104 -3.07 -12.76 4.77
C LYS A 104 -2.79 -13.18 6.22
N THR A 105 -2.00 -14.22 6.41
CA THR A 105 -1.71 -14.79 7.72
C THR A 105 -0.23 -14.78 8.04
N LEU A 106 0.09 -14.72 9.34
CA LEU A 106 1.47 -14.85 9.81
C LEU A 106 2.11 -16.19 9.38
N LYS A 107 1.34 -17.27 9.42
CA LYS A 107 1.82 -18.59 9.01
C LYS A 107 2.31 -18.56 7.56
N GLU A 108 1.49 -18.07 6.64
CA GLU A 108 1.86 -17.97 5.22
C GLU A 108 3.10 -17.07 5.01
N ALA A 109 3.15 -15.92 5.70
CA ALA A 109 4.29 -15.02 5.61
C ALA A 109 5.60 -15.70 6.10
N LEU A 110 5.53 -16.48 7.19
CA LEU A 110 6.67 -17.25 7.70
C LEU A 110 7.08 -18.36 6.72
N GLU A 111 6.14 -19.06 6.14
CA GLU A 111 6.41 -20.10 5.12
C GLU A 111 7.10 -19.52 3.89
N LEU A 112 6.64 -18.38 3.38
CA LEU A 112 7.29 -17.69 2.24
C LEU A 112 8.72 -17.27 2.58
N ARG A 113 8.95 -16.73 3.79
CA ARG A 113 10.29 -16.38 4.27
C ARG A 113 11.23 -17.58 4.28
N ASP A 114 10.78 -18.69 4.87
CA ASP A 114 11.61 -19.86 5.06
C ASP A 114 11.89 -20.56 3.72
N LEU A 115 10.89 -20.60 2.85
CA LEU A 115 11.04 -21.11 1.48
C LEU A 115 12.03 -20.26 0.66
N ALA A 116 11.95 -18.92 0.75
CA ALA A 116 12.88 -18.02 0.06
C ALA A 116 14.33 -18.29 0.49
N ARG A 117 14.56 -18.52 1.79
CA ARG A 117 15.88 -18.88 2.33
C ARG A 117 16.35 -20.25 1.83
N LEU A 118 15.48 -21.25 1.91
CA LEU A 118 15.77 -22.61 1.48
C LEU A 118 16.16 -22.66 -0.01
N LEU A 119 15.39 -22.00 -0.85
CA LEU A 119 15.59 -21.99 -2.30
C LEU A 119 16.60 -20.92 -2.76
N LYS A 120 17.15 -20.11 -1.84
CA LYS A 120 18.05 -18.99 -2.13
C LYS A 120 17.43 -18.02 -3.16
N ARG A 121 16.13 -17.74 -3.03
CA ARG A 121 15.43 -16.74 -3.86
C ARG A 121 15.33 -15.43 -3.11
N ARG A 122 15.41 -14.34 -3.86
CA ARG A 122 15.16 -12.98 -3.31
C ARG A 122 13.67 -12.73 -3.42
N VAL A 123 13.07 -12.26 -2.33
CA VAL A 123 11.71 -11.75 -2.30
C VAL A 123 11.78 -10.33 -1.73
N ALA A 124 11.43 -9.35 -2.56
CA ALA A 124 11.31 -7.96 -2.14
C ALA A 124 9.83 -7.61 -1.98
N VAL A 125 9.46 -7.04 -0.83
CA VAL A 125 8.09 -6.59 -0.56
C VAL A 125 7.98 -5.10 -0.84
N CYS A 126 6.90 -4.69 -1.51
CA CYS A 126 6.66 -3.32 -1.94
C CYS A 126 6.28 -2.37 -0.80
N HIS A 127 7.15 -2.24 0.21
CA HIS A 127 7.02 -1.21 1.25
C HIS A 127 7.55 0.13 0.74
N VAL A 128 6.79 0.73 -0.17
CA VAL A 128 7.17 1.89 -0.99
C VAL A 128 7.54 3.13 -0.20
N LEU A 129 6.98 3.33 1.00
CA LEU A 129 7.23 4.52 1.81
C LEU A 129 8.70 4.70 2.20
N ARG A 130 9.47 3.61 2.34
CA ARG A 130 10.91 3.68 2.65
C ARG A 130 11.72 4.42 1.58
N TYR A 131 11.22 4.50 0.35
CA TYR A 131 11.89 5.09 -0.79
C TYR A 131 11.50 6.54 -1.04
N THR A 132 10.48 7.04 -0.32
CA THR A 132 10.11 8.45 -0.40
C THR A 132 11.20 9.34 0.19
N GLN A 133 11.38 10.51 -0.41
CA GLN A 133 12.31 11.53 0.08
C GLN A 133 12.04 11.90 1.55
N PHE A 134 10.76 12.05 1.90
CA PHE A 134 10.32 12.37 3.25
C PHE A 134 10.83 11.37 4.29
N TYR A 135 10.55 10.07 4.11
CA TYR A 135 10.95 9.06 5.09
C TYR A 135 12.45 8.78 5.08
N ARG A 136 13.13 8.91 3.93
CA ARG A 136 14.59 8.82 3.87
C ARG A 136 15.26 9.96 4.64
N THR A 137 14.76 11.19 4.48
CA THR A 137 15.24 12.36 5.24
C THR A 137 15.01 12.16 6.73
N LEU A 138 13.82 11.75 7.13
CA LEU A 138 13.48 11.46 8.52
C LEU A 138 14.40 10.38 9.11
N LYS A 139 14.66 9.30 8.37
CA LYS A 139 15.60 8.24 8.78
C LYS A 139 17.03 8.77 8.94
N LYS A 140 17.50 9.62 8.02
CA LYS A 140 18.83 10.26 8.09
C LYS A 140 18.98 11.07 9.38
N ILE A 141 17.98 11.90 9.73
CA ILE A 141 18.00 12.72 10.94
C ILE A 141 18.03 11.84 12.19
N ILE A 142 17.15 10.83 12.30
CA ILE A 142 17.13 9.92 13.44
C ILE A 142 18.49 9.18 13.58
N SER A 143 19.03 8.72 12.45
CA SER A 143 20.27 7.94 12.44
C SER A 143 21.54 8.79 12.67
N SER A 144 21.49 10.10 12.44
CA SER A 144 22.62 11.01 12.71
C SER A 144 22.89 11.20 14.21
N GLY A 145 21.93 10.86 15.07
CA GLY A 145 22.01 11.11 16.50
C GLY A 145 21.75 12.57 16.90
N GLU A 146 21.23 13.39 15.99
CA GLU A 146 20.92 14.81 16.24
C GLU A 146 19.95 14.98 17.42
N ILE A 147 18.94 14.10 17.52
CA ILE A 147 18.00 14.10 18.66
C ILE A 147 18.44 13.18 19.82
N GLY A 148 19.64 12.59 19.74
CA GLY A 148 20.12 11.60 20.71
C GLY A 148 19.46 10.25 20.56
N ASP A 149 19.43 9.45 21.65
CA ASP A 149 18.76 8.15 21.66
C ASP A 149 17.25 8.33 21.67
N VAL A 150 16.56 7.62 20.78
CA VAL A 150 15.08 7.64 20.72
C VAL A 150 14.50 6.94 21.94
N ILE A 151 13.63 7.63 22.66
CA ILE A 151 12.97 7.18 23.88
C ILE A 151 11.53 6.75 23.61
N THR A 152 10.79 7.57 22.85
CA THR A 152 9.39 7.26 22.51
C THR A 152 8.98 7.92 21.18
N PHE A 153 7.91 7.41 20.60
CA PHE A 153 7.28 8.01 19.43
C PHE A 153 5.77 7.96 19.51
N ASN A 154 5.13 8.90 18.80
CA ASN A 154 3.69 8.87 18.49
C ASN A 154 3.54 8.95 16.98
N ALA A 155 2.75 8.07 16.40
CA ALA A 155 2.51 8.04 14.96
C ALA A 155 1.02 7.84 14.66
N ASN A 156 0.59 8.37 13.53
CA ASN A 156 -0.75 8.11 13.04
C ASN A 156 -0.79 7.89 11.52
N GLU A 157 -1.81 7.17 11.11
CA GLU A 157 -2.29 7.05 9.74
C GLU A 157 -3.72 7.58 9.66
N GLY A 158 -3.89 8.73 9.07
CA GLY A 158 -5.17 9.26 8.63
C GLY A 158 -5.48 8.70 7.25
N VAL A 159 -6.39 7.72 7.17
CA VAL A 159 -6.72 7.06 5.90
C VAL A 159 -7.48 7.98 4.96
N GLY A 160 -8.21 8.95 5.52
CA GLY A 160 -9.15 9.80 4.80
C GLY A 160 -10.52 9.15 4.65
N ALA A 161 -11.56 9.88 5.00
CA ALA A 161 -12.92 9.36 5.09
C ALA A 161 -13.43 8.80 3.75
N TRP A 162 -13.15 9.50 2.65
CA TRP A 162 -13.52 9.03 1.31
C TRP A 162 -12.76 7.77 0.89
N HIS A 163 -11.43 7.74 1.10
CA HIS A 163 -10.61 6.57 0.84
C HIS A 163 -11.09 5.36 1.66
N PHE A 164 -11.41 5.58 2.94
CA PHE A 164 -11.92 4.53 3.80
C PHE A 164 -13.25 3.99 3.28
N ALA A 165 -14.21 4.86 2.96
CA ALA A 165 -15.50 4.48 2.40
C ALA A 165 -15.36 3.73 1.06
N HIS A 166 -14.43 4.18 0.18
CA HIS A 166 -14.16 3.55 -1.09
C HIS A 166 -13.58 2.14 -0.95
N SER A 167 -12.56 1.97 -0.11
CA SER A 167 -11.74 0.76 -0.06
C SER A 167 -12.16 -0.22 1.04
N PHE A 168 -12.49 0.29 2.23
CA PHE A 168 -12.70 -0.49 3.45
C PHE A 168 -14.17 -0.57 3.90
N VAL A 169 -15.07 0.05 3.15
CA VAL A 169 -16.52 -0.09 3.35
C VAL A 169 -17.15 -0.75 2.14
N ARG A 170 -17.10 -0.10 0.96
CA ARG A 170 -17.70 -0.60 -0.29
C ARG A 170 -16.82 -1.59 -1.04
N GLY A 171 -15.52 -1.43 -0.93
CA GLY A 171 -14.50 -2.08 -1.76
C GLY A 171 -14.01 -3.43 -1.25
N HIS A 172 -12.94 -3.90 -1.88
CA HIS A 172 -12.39 -5.24 -1.67
C HIS A 172 -11.92 -5.53 -0.25
N TRP A 173 -11.51 -4.51 0.51
CA TRP A 173 -11.02 -4.64 1.88
C TRP A 173 -12.10 -4.39 2.93
N GLY A 174 -13.39 -4.34 2.54
CA GLY A 174 -14.50 -4.05 3.44
C GLY A 174 -14.71 -5.13 4.50
N ASN A 175 -14.49 -6.41 4.16
CA ASN A 175 -14.80 -7.52 5.05
C ASN A 175 -13.57 -8.40 5.29
N SER A 176 -13.22 -8.63 6.55
CA SER A 176 -12.04 -9.41 6.96
C SER A 176 -12.13 -10.90 6.62
N LYS A 177 -13.32 -11.42 6.34
CA LYS A 177 -13.51 -12.82 5.90
C LYS A 177 -13.08 -13.03 4.46
N THR A 178 -13.21 -11.99 3.62
CA THR A 178 -12.91 -12.01 2.18
C THR A 178 -11.65 -11.23 1.81
N SER A 179 -11.00 -10.58 2.79
CA SER A 179 -9.75 -9.85 2.58
C SER A 179 -8.88 -9.88 3.85
N THR A 180 -7.82 -9.08 3.87
CA THR A 180 -6.97 -8.91 5.06
C THR A 180 -7.55 -7.86 6.01
N PRO A 181 -7.33 -8.01 7.34
CA PRO A 181 -7.68 -6.97 8.30
C PRO A 181 -6.99 -5.63 7.98
N MET A 182 -7.65 -4.52 8.32
CA MET A 182 -7.20 -3.15 8.06
C MET A 182 -5.75 -2.90 8.50
N ILE A 183 -5.38 -3.39 9.68
CA ILE A 183 -4.01 -3.22 10.23
C ILE A 183 -2.95 -3.90 9.35
N VAL A 184 -3.32 -4.96 8.61
CA VAL A 184 -2.44 -5.67 7.68
C VAL A 184 -2.55 -5.09 6.28
N ALA A 185 -3.76 -4.89 5.77
CA ALA A 185 -3.98 -4.41 4.39
C ALA A 185 -3.40 -3.00 4.15
N LYS A 186 -3.59 -2.09 5.11
CA LYS A 186 -3.18 -0.68 5.01
C LYS A 186 -1.99 -0.34 5.91
N CYS A 187 -2.09 -0.62 7.20
CA CYS A 187 -1.11 -0.15 8.17
C CYS A 187 0.19 -0.98 8.21
N CYS A 188 0.30 -2.04 7.39
CA CYS A 188 1.59 -2.70 7.19
C CYS A 188 2.68 -1.72 6.69
N HIS A 189 2.32 -0.70 5.91
CA HIS A 189 3.22 0.39 5.55
C HIS A 189 3.73 1.15 6.77
N ASP A 190 2.84 1.44 7.70
CA ASP A 190 3.13 2.24 8.89
C ASP A 190 3.96 1.44 9.89
N MET A 191 3.61 0.18 10.12
CA MET A 191 4.40 -0.73 10.95
C MET A 191 5.81 -0.93 10.38
N ASP A 192 5.93 -1.07 9.06
CA ASP A 192 7.20 -1.17 8.36
C ASP A 192 8.08 0.08 8.56
N ILE A 193 7.50 1.26 8.36
CA ILE A 193 8.19 2.54 8.54
C ILE A 193 8.63 2.73 9.99
N LEU A 194 7.75 2.49 10.96
CA LEU A 194 8.08 2.63 12.37
C LEU A 194 9.24 1.72 12.78
N TYR A 195 9.18 0.45 12.41
CA TYR A 195 10.25 -0.49 12.66
C TYR A 195 11.58 -0.06 12.03
N TRP A 196 11.55 0.39 10.79
CA TRP A 196 12.74 0.86 10.08
C TRP A 196 13.33 2.13 10.70
N LEU A 197 12.49 3.12 11.02
CA LEU A 197 12.92 4.37 11.66
C LEU A 197 13.53 4.13 13.04
N MET A 198 12.92 3.26 13.84
CA MET A 198 13.34 2.96 15.22
C MET A 198 14.55 2.01 15.30
N GLY A 199 15.27 1.78 14.20
CA GLY A 199 16.51 1.01 14.19
C GLY A 199 16.31 -0.50 14.29
N ARG A 200 15.08 -1.00 14.02
CA ARG A 200 14.72 -2.41 14.01
C ARG A 200 14.89 -3.09 15.38
N ARG A 201 14.63 -2.35 16.44
CA ARG A 201 14.58 -2.91 17.78
C ARG A 201 13.45 -3.92 17.88
N LYS A 202 13.68 -5.02 18.58
CA LYS A 202 12.68 -6.05 18.79
C LYS A 202 11.47 -5.50 19.53
N CYS A 203 10.27 -5.70 18.97
CA CYS A 203 9.02 -5.43 19.68
C CYS A 203 8.79 -6.55 20.73
N LEU A 204 8.70 -6.17 21.98
CA LEU A 204 8.54 -7.09 23.11
C LEU A 204 7.08 -7.32 23.48
N SER A 205 6.24 -6.32 23.26
CA SER A 205 4.80 -6.42 23.52
C SER A 205 4.02 -5.37 22.74
N VAL A 206 2.79 -5.72 22.36
CA VAL A 206 1.81 -4.84 21.75
C VAL A 206 0.45 -5.05 22.39
N ALA A 207 -0.29 -3.96 22.59
CA ALA A 207 -1.70 -3.97 22.91
C ALA A 207 -2.43 -3.08 21.90
N SER A 208 -3.58 -3.51 21.41
CA SER A 208 -4.31 -2.77 20.38
C SER A 208 -5.81 -2.88 20.60
N PHE A 209 -6.51 -1.76 20.37
CA PHE A 209 -7.97 -1.64 20.44
C PHE A 209 -8.46 -0.91 19.21
N GLY A 210 -9.50 -1.44 18.58
CA GLY A 210 -10.12 -0.84 17.39
C GLY A 210 -11.58 -1.21 17.29
N GLU A 211 -12.39 -0.32 16.75
CA GLU A 211 -13.84 -0.50 16.62
C GLU A 211 -14.35 0.03 15.28
N LEU A 212 -15.47 -0.52 14.83
CA LEU A 212 -16.29 0.00 13.76
C LEU A 212 -17.47 0.74 14.38
N THR A 213 -17.40 2.07 14.42
CA THR A 213 -18.42 2.88 15.10
C THR A 213 -19.31 3.69 14.18
N PHE A 214 -18.74 4.27 13.12
CA PHE A 214 -19.46 5.18 12.22
C PHE A 214 -19.99 4.48 10.97
N PHE A 215 -19.17 3.77 10.22
CA PHE A 215 -19.55 3.13 8.95
C PHE A 215 -20.36 1.84 9.17
N THR A 216 -21.54 1.97 9.81
CA THR A 216 -22.38 0.85 10.22
C THR A 216 -23.87 1.25 10.22
N LYS A 217 -24.76 0.27 10.06
CA LYS A 217 -26.22 0.47 10.09
C LYS A 217 -26.73 1.15 11.37
N LYS A 218 -26.02 1.02 12.49
CA LYS A 218 -26.37 1.67 13.76
C LYS A 218 -26.33 3.21 13.68
N THR A 219 -25.59 3.76 12.74
CA THR A 219 -25.46 5.20 12.52
C THR A 219 -26.61 5.80 11.71
N LEU A 220 -27.43 4.97 11.06
CA LEU A 220 -28.60 5.45 10.34
C LEU A 220 -29.59 6.13 11.28
N SER A 221 -29.87 7.40 11.01
CA SER A 221 -30.89 8.17 11.75
C SER A 221 -32.30 7.91 11.23
N ALA A 222 -32.45 7.47 9.99
CA ALA A 222 -33.71 7.12 9.35
C ALA A 222 -33.48 6.07 8.23
N PRO A 223 -34.47 5.24 7.90
CA PRO A 223 -34.38 4.35 6.75
C PRO A 223 -34.12 5.11 5.46
N ARG A 224 -33.22 4.60 4.62
CA ARG A 224 -32.94 5.12 3.27
C ARG A 224 -32.58 3.98 2.32
N PRO A 225 -32.66 4.17 1.00
CA PRO A 225 -32.31 3.14 0.02
C PRO A 225 -30.90 2.59 0.24
N GLU A 226 -30.70 1.31 -0.01
CA GLU A 226 -29.40 0.63 0.13
C GLU A 226 -28.38 1.05 -0.94
N ARG A 227 -28.83 1.72 -2.01
CA ARG A 227 -27.97 2.22 -3.07
C ARG A 227 -28.09 3.73 -3.19
N CYS A 228 -26.92 4.38 -3.36
CA CYS A 228 -26.90 5.83 -3.51
C CYS A 228 -27.56 6.31 -4.81
N THR A 229 -27.62 5.47 -5.84
CA THR A 229 -28.33 5.77 -7.10
C THR A 229 -29.84 5.98 -6.89
N ASP A 230 -30.42 5.37 -5.85
CA ASP A 230 -31.84 5.47 -5.53
C ASP A 230 -32.14 6.63 -4.54
N TRP A 231 -31.12 7.39 -4.12
CA TRP A 231 -31.32 8.51 -3.21
C TRP A 231 -31.98 9.69 -3.93
N THR A 232 -32.94 10.32 -3.28
CA THR A 232 -33.65 11.52 -3.77
C THR A 232 -33.01 12.84 -3.33
N THR A 233 -32.04 12.79 -2.41
CA THR A 233 -31.31 13.96 -1.95
C THR A 233 -30.37 14.49 -3.05
N PRO A 234 -30.08 15.79 -3.08
CA PRO A 234 -29.09 16.35 -3.99
C PRO A 234 -27.72 15.67 -3.86
N VAL A 235 -27.03 15.47 -4.99
CA VAL A 235 -25.67 14.90 -5.00
C VAL A 235 -24.72 15.80 -4.22
N GLY A 236 -23.97 15.20 -3.29
CA GLY A 236 -22.98 15.90 -2.47
C GLY A 236 -23.53 16.50 -1.17
N GLU A 237 -24.82 16.42 -0.90
CA GLU A 237 -25.39 16.75 0.42
C GLU A 237 -24.85 15.78 1.49
N ASP A 238 -24.78 14.49 1.17
CA ASP A 238 -24.06 13.49 1.97
C ASP A 238 -22.60 13.40 1.49
N PRO A 239 -21.61 13.58 2.39
CA PRO A 239 -20.19 13.56 2.02
C PRO A 239 -19.73 12.25 1.35
N TRP A 240 -20.39 11.13 1.68
CA TRP A 240 -20.03 9.79 1.16
C TRP A 240 -21.00 9.29 0.07
N ASP A 241 -21.76 10.18 -0.55
CA ASP A 241 -22.64 9.83 -1.66
C ASP A 241 -21.85 9.24 -2.84
N ALA A 242 -22.14 8.00 -3.20
CA ALA A 242 -21.46 7.31 -4.29
C ALA A 242 -21.64 7.98 -5.66
N ARG A 243 -22.73 8.75 -5.87
CA ARG A 243 -22.93 9.49 -7.12
C ARG A 243 -21.86 10.56 -7.39
N LYS A 244 -21.09 10.94 -6.35
CA LYS A 244 -19.90 11.79 -6.49
C LYS A 244 -18.82 11.17 -7.38
N TYR A 245 -18.79 9.85 -7.56
CA TYR A 245 -17.90 9.22 -8.56
C TYR A 245 -18.17 9.72 -9.99
N ALA A 246 -19.39 10.15 -10.30
CA ALA A 246 -19.77 10.67 -11.60
C ALA A 246 -19.59 12.20 -11.72
N THR A 247 -19.55 12.95 -10.61
CA THR A 247 -19.66 14.42 -10.60
C THR A 247 -18.45 15.15 -10.01
N ASP A 248 -17.53 14.43 -9.35
CA ASP A 248 -16.38 15.00 -8.66
C ASP A 248 -15.08 14.32 -9.18
N ASP A 249 -14.16 15.12 -9.70
CA ASP A 249 -12.94 14.61 -10.35
C ASP A 249 -12.01 13.84 -9.39
N GLU A 250 -11.96 14.23 -8.13
CA GLU A 250 -11.17 13.51 -7.13
C GLU A 250 -11.78 12.14 -6.84
N CYS A 251 -13.10 12.09 -6.64
CA CYS A 251 -13.83 10.84 -6.46
C CYS A 251 -13.70 9.94 -7.69
N LYS A 252 -13.77 10.51 -8.90
CA LYS A 252 -13.59 9.79 -10.17
C LYS A 252 -12.22 9.16 -10.30
N ARG A 253 -11.16 9.82 -9.80
CA ARG A 253 -9.81 9.22 -9.76
C ARG A 253 -9.75 7.94 -8.91
N TRP A 254 -10.45 7.92 -7.78
CA TRP A 254 -10.58 6.70 -6.97
C TRP A 254 -11.32 5.60 -7.72
N LEU A 255 -12.38 5.94 -8.44
CA LEU A 255 -13.13 4.99 -9.27
C LEU A 255 -12.22 4.32 -10.32
N GLY A 256 -11.27 5.04 -10.90
CA GLY A 256 -10.29 4.51 -11.87
C GLY A 256 -9.41 3.36 -11.35
N MET A 257 -9.38 3.11 -10.05
CA MET A 257 -8.67 1.95 -9.48
C MET A 257 -9.45 0.64 -9.64
N VAL A 258 -10.75 0.71 -9.86
CA VAL A 258 -11.68 -0.44 -9.84
C VAL A 258 -12.58 -0.54 -11.06
N TYR A 259 -12.75 0.55 -11.78
CA TYR A 259 -13.47 0.63 -13.04
C TYR A 259 -12.52 1.16 -14.13
N ASP A 260 -11.98 0.25 -14.95
CA ASP A 260 -10.91 0.57 -15.93
C ASP A 260 -11.32 1.66 -16.92
N ARG A 261 -12.62 1.81 -17.24
CA ARG A 261 -13.15 2.85 -18.13
C ARG A 261 -13.50 4.17 -17.44
N ALA A 262 -13.26 4.31 -16.13
CA ALA A 262 -13.73 5.47 -15.35
C ALA A 262 -13.36 6.83 -15.96
N GLN A 263 -12.17 6.96 -16.55
CA GLN A 263 -11.72 8.23 -17.13
C GLN A 263 -12.42 8.60 -18.45
N GLU A 264 -12.88 7.61 -19.20
CA GLU A 264 -13.52 7.75 -20.50
C GLU A 264 -15.05 7.76 -20.38
N ALA A 265 -15.58 7.18 -19.30
CA ALA A 265 -17.01 7.03 -19.09
C ALA A 265 -17.71 8.36 -18.82
N THR A 266 -18.91 8.52 -19.37
CA THR A 266 -19.80 9.63 -19.05
C THR A 266 -20.36 9.50 -17.63
N ALA A 267 -20.97 10.57 -17.11
CA ALA A 267 -21.58 10.55 -15.79
C ALA A 267 -22.73 9.51 -15.72
N GLU A 268 -23.49 9.39 -16.81
CA GLU A 268 -24.58 8.42 -16.94
C GLU A 268 -24.04 6.99 -16.90
N GLU A 269 -23.00 6.67 -17.68
CA GLU A 269 -22.38 5.34 -17.68
C GLU A 269 -21.81 4.97 -16.30
N ILE A 270 -21.25 5.94 -15.56
CA ILE A 270 -20.79 5.71 -14.20
C ILE A 270 -21.97 5.43 -13.27
N CYS A 271 -23.08 6.19 -13.37
CA CYS A 271 -24.28 5.94 -12.56
C CYS A 271 -24.88 4.56 -12.85
N GLU A 272 -24.99 4.16 -14.12
CA GLU A 272 -25.43 2.80 -14.52
C GLU A 272 -24.53 1.71 -13.91
N TRP A 273 -23.20 1.90 -13.96
CA TRP A 273 -22.26 0.97 -13.33
C TRP A 273 -22.44 0.92 -11.80
N LEU A 274 -22.73 2.05 -11.15
CA LEU A 274 -22.99 2.11 -9.71
C LEU A 274 -24.30 1.40 -9.32
N GLU A 275 -25.29 1.23 -10.20
CA GLU A 275 -26.52 0.50 -9.90
C GLU A 275 -26.28 -0.97 -9.51
N THR A 276 -25.24 -1.59 -10.05
CA THR A 276 -24.95 -3.01 -9.81
C THR A 276 -23.65 -3.25 -9.05
N SER A 277 -22.70 -2.31 -9.11
CA SER A 277 -21.38 -2.50 -8.49
C SER A 277 -21.43 -2.33 -6.96
N PRO A 278 -20.51 -2.93 -6.21
CA PRO A 278 -20.40 -2.72 -4.77
C PRO A 278 -20.22 -1.25 -4.38
N TRP A 279 -19.58 -0.44 -5.24
CA TRP A 279 -19.27 0.97 -4.96
C TRP A 279 -20.47 1.89 -4.97
N GLY A 280 -21.61 1.47 -5.54
CA GLY A 280 -22.88 2.22 -5.48
C GLY A 280 -23.67 2.02 -4.20
N ARG A 281 -23.26 1.13 -3.29
CA ARG A 281 -23.96 0.87 -2.02
C ARG A 281 -23.88 2.06 -1.07
N ASP A 282 -24.92 2.22 -0.26
CA ASP A 282 -24.89 3.10 0.89
C ASP A 282 -23.81 2.65 1.88
N TYR A 283 -22.93 3.56 2.23
CA TYR A 283 -21.78 3.29 3.10
C TYR A 283 -22.17 2.86 4.53
N LEU A 284 -23.38 3.16 4.99
CA LEU A 284 -23.89 2.71 6.29
C LEU A 284 -24.57 1.35 6.23
N GLN A 285 -24.82 0.80 5.04
CA GLN A 285 -25.54 -0.45 4.83
C GLN A 285 -24.68 -1.54 4.18
N CYS A 286 -23.37 -1.34 4.10
CA CYS A 286 -22.43 -2.37 3.65
C CYS A 286 -22.25 -3.47 4.72
N ASP A 287 -21.62 -4.55 4.31
CA ASP A 287 -21.29 -5.71 5.14
C ASP A 287 -19.84 -5.67 5.68
N ASN A 288 -19.28 -4.46 5.72
CA ASN A 288 -17.93 -4.22 6.23
C ASN A 288 -17.84 -4.48 7.75
N ASP A 289 -16.65 -4.97 8.16
CA ASP A 289 -16.30 -5.25 9.56
C ASP A 289 -14.95 -4.64 9.97
N GLN A 290 -14.36 -3.84 9.10
CA GLN A 290 -13.06 -3.20 9.36
C GLN A 290 -13.22 -2.07 10.39
N PRO A 291 -12.32 -1.96 11.38
CA PRO A 291 -12.35 -0.86 12.33
C PRO A 291 -12.14 0.48 11.60
N ASP A 292 -12.97 1.47 11.90
CA ASP A 292 -12.80 2.83 11.37
C ASP A 292 -11.83 3.68 12.20
N HIS A 293 -11.42 3.17 13.37
CA HIS A 293 -10.30 3.67 14.15
C HIS A 293 -9.66 2.54 14.97
N GLN A 294 -8.34 2.65 15.19
CA GLN A 294 -7.56 1.68 15.95
C GLN A 294 -6.37 2.35 16.61
N VAL A 295 -6.11 2.03 17.88
CA VAL A 295 -4.93 2.50 18.62
C VAL A 295 -4.10 1.30 19.03
N SER A 296 -2.78 1.40 18.86
CA SER A 296 -1.81 0.39 19.25
C SER A 296 -0.74 1.00 20.14
N ILE A 297 -0.37 0.31 21.20
CA ILE A 297 0.70 0.68 22.14
C ILE A 297 1.77 -0.41 22.04
N MET A 298 3.02 -0.03 21.86
CA MET A 298 4.14 -0.93 21.61
C MET A 298 5.29 -0.67 22.58
N ARG A 299 5.95 -1.75 23.01
CA ARG A 299 7.18 -1.71 23.78
C ARG A 299 8.27 -2.50 23.06
N PHE A 300 9.46 -1.91 22.96
CA PHE A 300 10.61 -2.45 22.25
C PHE A 300 11.79 -2.69 23.20
N GLU A 301 12.79 -3.42 22.72
CA GLU A 301 14.08 -3.57 23.41
C GLU A 301 14.73 -2.21 23.67
N GLY A 302 15.46 -2.12 24.79
CA GLY A 302 16.13 -0.88 25.20
C GLY A 302 15.19 0.16 25.81
N GLY A 303 13.96 -0.22 26.18
CA GLY A 303 13.00 0.67 26.85
C GLY A 303 12.24 1.62 25.93
N LEU A 304 12.45 1.54 24.61
CA LEU A 304 11.69 2.34 23.63
C LEU A 304 10.21 1.95 23.71
N THR A 305 9.34 2.96 23.75
CA THR A 305 7.89 2.81 23.65
C THR A 305 7.32 3.61 22.50
N GLY A 306 6.13 3.26 22.05
CA GLY A 306 5.46 4.06 21.03
C GLY A 306 3.98 3.79 20.92
N THR A 307 3.28 4.73 20.32
CA THR A 307 1.86 4.62 19.98
C THR A 307 1.68 4.77 18.47
N PHE A 308 0.67 4.07 17.98
CA PHE A 308 0.21 4.22 16.60
C PHE A 308 -1.31 4.31 16.59
N THR A 309 -1.85 5.30 15.91
CA THR A 309 -3.29 5.49 15.72
C THR A 309 -3.62 5.46 14.25
N MET A 310 -4.53 4.58 13.85
CA MET A 310 -5.20 4.59 12.56
C MET A 310 -6.59 5.19 12.72
N THR A 311 -6.99 6.06 11.81
CA THR A 311 -8.35 6.61 11.78
C THR A 311 -8.82 6.90 10.35
N ALA A 312 -10.11 6.66 10.12
CA ALA A 312 -10.77 7.04 8.87
C ALA A 312 -11.04 8.56 8.78
N PHE A 313 -10.97 9.28 9.91
CA PHE A 313 -11.47 10.67 10.03
C PHE A 313 -10.36 11.73 10.01
N GLU A 314 -9.15 11.34 9.69
CA GLU A 314 -7.99 12.19 9.46
C GLU A 314 -7.38 11.85 8.10
N GLN A 315 -6.64 12.75 7.50
CA GLN A 315 -5.92 12.51 6.25
C GLN A 315 -4.43 12.75 6.41
N GLY A 316 -3.64 11.79 5.91
CA GLY A 316 -2.18 11.87 5.95
C GLY A 316 -1.55 11.19 7.15
N ARG A 317 -0.22 11.26 7.18
CA ARG A 317 0.62 10.62 8.21
C ARG A 317 1.34 11.65 9.03
N HIS A 318 1.32 11.45 10.35
CA HIS A 318 2.08 12.27 11.28
C HIS A 318 2.94 11.37 12.18
N ILE A 319 4.13 11.83 12.48
CA ILE A 319 5.01 11.17 13.44
C ILE A 319 5.73 12.18 14.31
N GLU A 320 5.72 11.95 15.61
CA GLU A 320 6.55 12.65 16.59
C GLU A 320 7.55 11.66 17.17
N VAL A 321 8.82 12.03 17.19
CA VAL A 321 9.91 11.21 17.76
C VAL A 321 10.59 12.01 18.83
N TYR A 322 10.70 11.45 20.02
CA TYR A 322 11.32 12.06 21.20
C TYR A 322 12.61 11.35 21.54
N GLY A 323 13.71 12.08 21.47
CA GLY A 323 15.03 11.59 21.82
C GLY A 323 15.60 12.28 23.06
N THR A 324 16.78 11.86 23.50
CA THR A 324 17.44 12.42 24.70
C THR A 324 17.95 13.84 24.53
N LYS A 325 18.16 14.31 23.30
CA LYS A 325 18.70 15.65 22.98
C LYS A 325 17.70 16.58 22.30
N GLY A 326 16.64 16.03 21.74
CA GLY A 326 15.67 16.82 20.99
C GLY A 326 14.46 15.98 20.56
N LYS A 327 13.58 16.61 19.79
CA LYS A 327 12.40 15.99 19.23
C LYS A 327 12.24 16.31 17.75
N ILE A 328 11.58 15.43 17.05
CA ILE A 328 11.15 15.60 15.66
C ILE A 328 9.63 15.64 15.65
N ARG A 329 9.07 16.55 14.85
CA ARG A 329 7.67 16.51 14.39
C ARG A 329 7.69 16.45 12.88
N ALA A 330 6.99 15.48 12.31
CA ALA A 330 6.94 15.27 10.88
C ALA A 330 5.53 14.91 10.43
N GLY A 331 5.06 15.54 9.36
CA GLY A 331 3.78 15.26 8.73
C GLY A 331 3.94 15.07 7.24
N ALA A 332 3.49 13.94 6.70
CA ALA A 332 3.40 13.67 5.28
C ALA A 332 1.92 13.61 4.89
N PHE A 333 1.46 14.65 4.22
CA PHE A 333 0.11 14.75 3.72
C PHE A 333 0.05 14.22 2.27
N TYR A 334 -1.07 13.67 1.87
CA TYR A 334 -1.34 13.43 0.46
C TYR A 334 -1.37 14.76 -0.30
N LYS A 335 -1.11 14.73 -1.58
CA LYS A 335 -0.76 15.82 -2.53
C LYS A 335 -1.36 17.23 -2.31
N GLU A 336 -2.47 17.35 -1.61
CA GLU A 336 -3.16 18.63 -1.41
C GLU A 336 -2.41 19.61 -0.49
N ASN A 337 -1.55 19.07 0.40
CA ASN A 337 -0.86 19.88 1.42
C ASN A 337 0.67 19.93 1.22
N GLY A 338 1.17 19.50 0.07
CA GLY A 338 2.59 19.56 -0.26
C GLY A 338 3.41 18.33 0.22
N PRO A 339 4.75 18.41 0.12
CA PRO A 339 5.66 17.27 0.28
C PRO A 339 5.81 16.77 1.73
N GLY A 340 5.08 17.31 2.68
CA GLY A 340 5.27 17.09 4.11
C GLY A 340 6.35 17.98 4.71
N GLU A 341 6.26 18.21 6.02
CA GLU A 341 7.21 19.03 6.78
C GLU A 341 7.88 18.20 7.86
N ILE A 342 9.17 18.39 8.03
CA ILE A 342 9.94 17.82 9.13
C ILE A 342 10.53 18.99 9.94
N THR A 343 10.25 19.03 11.23
CA THR A 343 10.87 19.97 12.15
C THR A 343 11.69 19.25 13.20
N VAL A 344 12.86 19.82 13.55
CA VAL A 344 13.73 19.33 14.60
C VAL A 344 13.87 20.42 15.66
N THR A 345 13.58 20.08 16.90
CA THR A 345 13.65 20.99 18.05
C THR A 345 14.58 20.39 19.10
N PRO A 346 15.74 21.01 19.41
CA PRO A 346 16.59 20.58 20.53
C PRO A 346 15.91 20.88 21.87
N HIS A 347 16.21 20.08 22.92
CA HIS A 347 15.64 20.32 24.25
C HIS A 347 16.20 21.56 24.92
N PHE A 348 17.48 21.88 24.64
CA PHE A 348 18.18 23.00 25.26
C PHE A 348 18.97 23.80 24.22
N GLY A 349 18.96 25.11 24.36
CA GLY A 349 19.91 26.01 23.70
C GLY A 349 19.84 26.20 22.20
N GLY A 350 18.77 25.72 21.54
CA GLY A 350 18.64 25.81 20.09
C GLY A 350 17.23 26.24 19.61
N LYS A 351 17.17 26.71 18.37
CA LYS A 351 15.91 27.02 17.70
C LYS A 351 15.39 25.81 16.95
N THR A 352 14.06 25.69 16.86
CA THR A 352 13.43 24.75 15.93
C THR A 352 13.87 25.09 14.51
N ARG A 353 14.28 24.10 13.77
CA ARG A 353 14.54 24.22 12.33
C ARG A 353 13.57 23.39 11.52
N VAL A 354 13.16 23.93 10.40
CA VAL A 354 12.46 23.19 9.34
C VAL A 354 13.53 22.52 8.47
N VAL A 355 13.31 21.28 8.12
CA VAL A 355 14.22 20.49 7.30
C VAL A 355 13.81 20.58 5.86
N GLU A 356 14.70 21.02 4.98
CA GLU A 356 14.49 20.94 3.56
C GLU A 356 14.59 19.47 3.10
N LEU A 357 13.63 19.04 2.31
CA LEU A 357 13.65 17.70 1.72
C LEU A 357 14.59 17.72 0.52
N GLU A 358 15.67 16.92 0.59
CA GLU A 358 16.69 16.85 -0.44
C GLU A 358 16.38 15.80 -1.50
N GLY A 359 16.59 16.16 -2.78
CA GLY A 359 16.50 15.27 -3.94
C GLY A 359 15.15 15.38 -4.67
N PRO A 360 15.02 14.73 -5.81
CA PRO A 360 13.75 14.72 -6.55
C PRO A 360 12.67 14.01 -5.71
N GLU A 361 11.40 14.40 -5.90
CA GLU A 361 10.24 13.61 -5.50
C GLU A 361 10.23 12.30 -6.31
N GLU A 362 11.12 11.42 -5.97
CA GLU A 362 11.10 10.07 -6.51
C GLU A 362 10.11 9.25 -5.67
N GLU A 363 8.81 9.30 -6.00
CA GLU A 363 7.90 8.16 -5.78
C GLU A 363 8.42 6.90 -6.52
N ILE A 364 9.57 7.00 -7.13
CA ILE A 364 10.17 5.98 -7.96
C ILE A 364 10.88 4.99 -7.04
N LEU A 365 10.14 3.94 -6.75
CA LEU A 365 10.73 2.64 -6.54
C LEU A 365 11.76 2.43 -7.63
N ARG A 366 13.04 2.59 -7.34
CA ARG A 366 14.06 2.02 -8.21
C ARG A 366 13.83 0.51 -8.13
N LEU A 367 13.23 -0.04 -9.17
CA LEU A 367 13.06 -1.48 -9.34
C LEU A 367 14.41 -2.21 -9.10
N GLU A 368 15.50 -1.53 -9.40
CA GLU A 368 16.88 -1.90 -9.14
C GLU A 368 17.20 -2.12 -7.68
N ALA A 369 16.81 -1.18 -6.81
CA ALA A 369 17.02 -1.31 -5.37
C ALA A 369 16.19 -2.46 -4.77
N LEU A 370 14.98 -2.67 -5.30
CA LEU A 370 14.11 -3.78 -4.89
C LEU A 370 14.66 -5.12 -5.36
N LEU A 371 15.22 -5.20 -6.56
CA LEU A 371 15.77 -6.44 -7.11
C LEU A 371 17.23 -6.69 -6.71
N GLY A 372 17.89 -5.72 -6.07
CA GLY A 372 19.29 -5.83 -5.65
C GLY A 372 20.25 -6.01 -6.81
N LEU A 373 19.99 -5.34 -7.90
CA LEU A 373 20.84 -5.35 -9.09
C LEU A 373 21.93 -4.27 -9.03
N ASP A 374 21.78 -3.28 -8.14
CA ASP A 374 22.87 -2.40 -7.74
C ASP A 374 23.49 -2.93 -6.45
N ASP A 375 24.77 -2.62 -6.19
CA ASP A 375 25.53 -2.95 -4.96
C ASP A 375 24.96 -2.30 -3.67
N VAL A 376 23.79 -1.71 -3.72
CA VAL A 376 23.02 -1.35 -2.53
C VAL A 376 22.59 -2.67 -1.89
N PRO A 377 23.02 -2.97 -0.65
CA PRO A 377 22.61 -4.19 0.02
C PRO A 377 21.08 -4.16 0.12
N VAL A 378 20.45 -4.91 -0.75
CA VAL A 378 19.03 -5.22 -0.60
C VAL A 378 18.92 -5.81 0.76
N SER A 379 18.24 -5.10 1.62
CA SER A 379 18.06 -5.60 2.94
C SER A 379 17.29 -6.92 2.82
N THR A 380 18.00 -8.01 2.96
CA THR A 380 17.47 -9.30 3.45
C THR A 380 16.63 -9.09 4.71
N GLN A 381 16.45 -7.94 5.08
CA GLN A 381 15.99 -7.21 6.26
C GLN A 381 14.46 -7.06 6.32
N SER A 382 13.73 -7.12 5.22
CA SER A 382 12.28 -7.33 5.26
C SER A 382 11.93 -8.70 5.86
N TYR A 383 12.88 -9.62 5.90
CA TYR A 383 12.73 -10.93 6.51
C TYR A 383 12.85 -10.94 8.05
N HIS A 384 13.41 -9.90 8.67
CA HIS A 384 13.55 -9.86 10.13
C HIS A 384 12.24 -9.59 10.87
N TYR A 385 11.21 -9.06 10.19
CA TYR A 385 9.87 -8.89 10.78
C TYR A 385 9.22 -10.17 11.27
N LEU A 386 9.66 -11.29 10.74
CA LEU A 386 9.02 -12.58 10.99
C LEU A 386 9.78 -13.43 12.03
N HIS A 387 10.83 -12.87 12.65
CA HIS A 387 11.61 -13.54 13.69
C HIS A 387 11.25 -13.13 15.13
N GLN A 388 10.24 -12.27 15.29
CA GLN A 388 9.93 -11.75 16.62
C GLN A 388 8.47 -11.93 16.97
#